data_40d787da48babb3dba7f2a8a34aa042a
#
_entry.id   40d787da48babb3dba7f2a8a34aa042a
#
_cell.length_a   1.000
_cell.length_b   1.000
_cell.length_c   1.000
_cell.angle_alpha   90.00
_cell.angle_beta   90.00
_cell.angle_gamma   90.00
#
_symmetry.space_group_name_H-M   'P 1'
#
loop_
_entity.id
_entity.type
_entity.pdbx_description
1 polymer ?
#
loop_
_entity_poly.entity_id
_entity_poly.type
_entity_poly.pdbx_seq_one_letter_code
_entity_poly.pdbx_strand_id
1 'polypeptide(L)'
;MDIIQKFGNAVSSMSLEDPGKARRLLLTGYRLQEKRLLFFSDKKLPKSGQYVARIVMKNIIQALSKPENSAMVSIFVPGELLTAAGLTPYSVEAMSCFIAGTRCEQTFLRKTEEEGFPETMCSYHRVFLGAALSGLVPKPKCMIYTNLACDSNMMTFPYLKQKNMLPGFFIDVPYDKNEDSVKYVADQLRELKKFLEDITGKKISEQAVRQAVNNSNQAAAYYHEQLALRKEHDPVTSLTNELYAIFMCHLMAGSQEAVKYTKLLLEDVKKAPKSEGLHILWMHMMPFLQEPVKDIFNYSDQIHISACDFVADGFQKTHYEDPYESMAEKMVNCIYNGSVRQRIQKAKELAAQTNVDGGILFTHWGCKGTIGASSLIKGSLEEAGIPTMILDGDGCNPANSSDGQISTRLQAYMEMLKVNKAEKYAANHGKGAGSDDTLCL
;
A
#
# COMPACT_ATOMS: atom_id res chain seq x y z
N MET A 1 28.73 3.40 -10.78
CA MET A 1 27.35 3.95 -10.88
C MET A 1 26.46 2.82 -11.38
N ASP A 2 25.45 2.46 -10.59
CA ASP A 2 24.47 1.43 -10.91
C ASP A 2 23.74 1.75 -12.24
N ILE A 3 23.35 0.71 -12.99
CA ILE A 3 22.63 0.85 -14.27
C ILE A 3 21.29 1.58 -14.09
N ILE A 4 20.62 1.37 -12.96
CA ILE A 4 19.36 2.05 -12.62
C ILE A 4 19.61 3.54 -12.42
N GLN A 5 20.69 3.92 -11.74
CA GLN A 5 21.05 5.32 -11.56
C GLN A 5 21.38 6.02 -12.89
N LYS A 6 22.09 5.34 -13.79
CA LYS A 6 22.37 5.88 -15.15
C LYS A 6 21.06 6.10 -15.92
N PHE A 7 20.16 5.15 -15.83
CA PHE A 7 18.84 5.24 -16.45
C PHE A 7 18.03 6.39 -15.88
N GLY A 8 17.98 6.51 -14.54
CA GLY A 8 17.29 7.60 -13.85
C GLY A 8 17.85 8.98 -14.23
N ASN A 9 19.17 9.13 -14.30
CA ASN A 9 19.81 10.38 -14.73
C ASN A 9 19.42 10.75 -16.17
N ALA A 10 19.35 9.78 -17.08
CA ALA A 10 18.91 10.02 -18.45
C ALA A 10 17.44 10.45 -18.52
N VAL A 11 16.55 9.81 -17.75
CA VAL A 11 15.14 10.23 -17.63
C VAL A 11 15.04 11.64 -17.06
N SER A 12 15.79 11.95 -16.01
CA SER A 12 15.85 13.28 -15.37
C SER A 12 16.21 14.38 -16.35
N SER A 13 17.37 14.23 -17.00
CA SER A 13 17.87 15.24 -17.97
C SER A 13 16.86 15.44 -19.11
N MET A 14 16.37 14.34 -19.66
CA MET A 14 15.42 14.39 -20.77
C MET A 14 14.07 14.98 -20.36
N SER A 15 13.64 14.82 -19.10
CA SER A 15 12.38 15.37 -18.60
C SER A 15 12.34 16.91 -18.58
N LEU A 16 13.51 17.55 -18.46
CA LEU A 16 13.63 19.01 -18.49
C LEU A 16 13.55 19.59 -19.91
N GLU A 17 13.96 18.81 -20.91
CA GLU A 17 14.04 19.24 -22.31
C GLU A 17 12.84 18.78 -23.14
N ASP A 18 12.51 17.49 -23.06
CA ASP A 18 11.41 16.83 -23.81
C ASP A 18 10.74 15.76 -22.95
N PRO A 19 9.72 16.15 -22.17
CA PRO A 19 9.00 15.20 -21.29
C PRO A 19 8.38 14.02 -22.05
N GLY A 20 8.02 14.23 -23.33
CA GLY A 20 7.47 13.17 -24.18
C GLY A 20 8.51 12.09 -24.50
N LYS A 21 9.75 12.49 -24.79
CA LYS A 21 10.86 11.54 -24.98
C LYS A 21 11.23 10.86 -23.66
N ALA A 22 11.31 11.60 -22.57
CA ALA A 22 11.56 11.04 -21.24
C ALA A 22 10.54 9.96 -20.88
N ARG A 23 9.24 10.21 -21.11
CA ARG A 23 8.17 9.24 -20.90
C ARG A 23 8.34 8.00 -21.79
N ARG A 24 8.71 8.15 -23.06
CA ARG A 24 8.99 7.00 -23.94
C ARG A 24 10.17 6.16 -23.44
N LEU A 25 11.24 6.81 -22.97
CA LEU A 25 12.38 6.14 -22.35
C LEU A 25 11.94 5.36 -21.09
N LEU A 26 11.22 6.01 -20.19
CA LEU A 26 10.68 5.41 -18.96
C LEU A 26 9.80 4.19 -19.26
N LEU A 27 8.87 4.32 -20.20
CA LEU A 27 8.02 3.22 -20.67
C LEU A 27 8.82 2.05 -21.27
N THR A 28 9.91 2.34 -21.97
CA THR A 28 10.78 1.30 -22.50
C THR A 28 11.42 0.51 -21.36
N GLY A 29 11.95 1.19 -20.34
CA GLY A 29 12.49 0.54 -19.13
C GLY A 29 11.44 -0.32 -18.42
N TYR A 30 10.24 0.21 -18.20
CA TYR A 30 9.15 -0.53 -17.54
C TYR A 30 8.69 -1.75 -18.34
N ARG A 31 8.60 -1.64 -19.68
CA ARG A 31 8.27 -2.79 -20.56
C ARG A 31 9.36 -3.87 -20.55
N LEU A 32 10.62 -3.47 -20.48
CA LEU A 32 11.73 -4.43 -20.32
C LEU A 32 11.64 -5.14 -18.97
N GLN A 33 11.35 -4.41 -17.91
CA GLN A 33 11.17 -4.99 -16.58
C GLN A 33 9.92 -5.90 -16.52
N GLU A 34 8.81 -5.52 -17.14
CA GLU A 34 7.61 -6.37 -17.24
C GLU A 34 7.90 -7.69 -17.97
N LYS A 35 8.63 -7.62 -19.08
CA LYS A 35 9.09 -8.82 -19.80
C LYS A 35 10.04 -9.66 -18.96
N ARG A 36 10.97 -9.03 -18.21
CA ARG A 36 11.82 -9.75 -17.27
C ARG A 36 11.00 -10.50 -16.23
N LEU A 37 10.03 -9.85 -15.62
CA LEU A 37 9.12 -10.48 -14.64
C LEU A 37 8.29 -11.62 -15.27
N LEU A 38 7.99 -11.56 -16.54
CA LEU A 38 7.24 -12.59 -17.26
C LEU A 38 8.10 -13.83 -17.59
N PHE A 39 9.32 -13.63 -18.11
CA PHE A 39 10.15 -14.70 -18.64
C PHE A 39 11.23 -15.18 -17.66
N PHE A 40 11.65 -14.32 -16.74
CA PHE A 40 12.71 -14.57 -15.76
C PHE A 40 12.19 -14.26 -14.36
N SER A 41 11.10 -14.95 -13.97
CA SER A 41 10.51 -14.79 -12.65
C SER A 41 11.52 -15.15 -11.55
N ASP A 42 11.53 -14.36 -10.48
CA ASP A 42 12.37 -14.63 -9.32
C ASP A 42 11.89 -15.89 -8.60
N LYS A 43 12.66 -16.97 -8.70
CA LYS A 43 12.31 -18.27 -8.11
C LYS A 43 12.29 -18.25 -6.58
N LYS A 44 12.87 -17.23 -5.94
CA LYS A 44 12.81 -17.03 -4.48
C LYS A 44 11.44 -16.56 -4.02
N LEU A 45 10.69 -15.90 -4.90
CA LEU A 45 9.36 -15.39 -4.59
C LEU A 45 8.28 -16.43 -4.88
N PRO A 46 7.24 -16.53 -4.05
CA PRO A 46 6.07 -17.35 -4.30
C PRO A 46 5.28 -16.85 -5.53
N LYS A 47 4.35 -17.66 -6.01
CA LYS A 47 3.57 -17.35 -7.22
C LYS A 47 2.76 -16.06 -7.11
N SER A 48 2.20 -15.80 -5.94
CA SER A 48 1.48 -14.55 -5.66
C SER A 48 2.37 -13.33 -5.80
N GLY A 49 3.60 -13.39 -5.24
CA GLY A 49 4.57 -12.32 -5.32
C GLY A 49 5.03 -12.04 -6.76
N GLN A 50 5.30 -13.08 -7.55
CA GLN A 50 5.63 -12.95 -8.98
C GLN A 50 4.45 -12.35 -9.77
N TYR A 51 3.23 -12.78 -9.44
CA TYR A 51 2.02 -12.32 -10.10
C TYR A 51 1.74 -10.83 -9.82
N VAL A 52 1.75 -10.41 -8.53
CA VAL A 52 1.44 -9.03 -8.16
C VAL A 52 2.45 -8.05 -8.76
N ALA A 53 3.74 -8.39 -8.74
CA ALA A 53 4.80 -7.55 -9.31
C ALA A 53 4.55 -7.28 -10.82
N ARG A 54 4.18 -8.30 -11.57
CA ARG A 54 3.88 -8.16 -13.00
C ARG A 54 2.61 -7.35 -13.25
N ILE A 55 1.52 -7.60 -12.49
CA ILE A 55 0.24 -6.93 -12.73
C ILE A 55 0.31 -5.45 -12.38
N VAL A 56 0.93 -5.09 -11.27
CA VAL A 56 1.11 -3.67 -10.88
C VAL A 56 2.00 -2.94 -11.89
N MET A 57 3.09 -3.55 -12.35
CA MET A 57 3.92 -2.99 -13.43
C MET A 57 3.09 -2.77 -14.71
N LYS A 58 2.28 -3.75 -15.12
CA LYS A 58 1.41 -3.63 -16.28
C LYS A 58 0.40 -2.50 -16.14
N ASN A 59 -0.18 -2.32 -14.95
CA ASN A 59 -1.12 -1.23 -14.67
C ASN A 59 -0.48 0.15 -14.88
N ILE A 60 0.73 0.37 -14.35
CA ILE A 60 1.47 1.63 -14.53
C ILE A 60 1.85 1.87 -15.99
N ILE A 61 2.28 0.82 -16.70
CA ILE A 61 2.55 0.92 -18.15
C ILE A 61 1.29 1.34 -18.92
N GLN A 62 0.14 0.77 -18.59
CA GLN A 62 -1.14 1.13 -19.20
C GLN A 62 -1.51 2.59 -18.91
N ALA A 63 -1.41 3.03 -17.66
CA ALA A 63 -1.70 4.40 -17.26
C ALA A 63 -0.85 5.44 -18.00
N LEU A 64 0.45 5.17 -18.16
CA LEU A 64 1.37 6.08 -18.86
C LEU A 64 1.25 6.02 -20.39
N SER A 65 0.90 4.85 -20.97
CA SER A 65 0.85 4.67 -22.43
C SER A 65 -0.52 4.96 -23.05
N LYS A 66 -1.60 4.89 -22.25
CA LYS A 66 -2.98 5.14 -22.65
C LYS A 66 -3.70 6.08 -21.67
N PRO A 67 -3.21 7.32 -21.52
CA PRO A 67 -3.76 8.26 -20.53
C PRO A 67 -5.22 8.59 -20.76
N GLU A 68 -5.69 8.53 -22.01
CA GLU A 68 -7.10 8.73 -22.39
C GLU A 68 -8.04 7.65 -21.81
N ASN A 69 -7.50 6.52 -21.37
CA ASN A 69 -8.21 5.42 -20.70
C ASN A 69 -7.80 5.26 -19.23
N SER A 70 -7.17 6.27 -18.64
CA SER A 70 -6.71 6.23 -17.26
C SER A 70 -7.41 7.26 -16.37
N ALA A 71 -7.50 6.95 -15.09
CA ALA A 71 -7.97 7.85 -14.05
C ALA A 71 -6.89 8.02 -12.96
N MET A 72 -6.55 9.27 -12.66
CA MET A 72 -5.74 9.62 -11.51
C MET A 72 -6.60 9.59 -10.25
N VAL A 73 -6.20 8.84 -9.25
CA VAL A 73 -7.00 8.67 -8.03
C VAL A 73 -6.17 8.88 -6.76
N SER A 74 -6.82 9.31 -5.69
CA SER A 74 -6.28 9.09 -4.35
C SER A 74 -6.44 7.62 -3.96
N ILE A 75 -5.52 7.08 -3.17
CA ILE A 75 -5.41 5.62 -2.95
C ILE A 75 -6.68 4.98 -2.35
N PHE A 76 -7.50 5.74 -1.63
CA PHE A 76 -8.73 5.25 -0.98
C PHE A 76 -10.01 5.41 -1.83
N VAL A 77 -9.90 5.80 -3.09
CA VAL A 77 -11.03 5.81 -4.03
C VAL A 77 -11.41 4.37 -4.38
N PRO A 78 -12.70 4.00 -4.37
CA PRO A 78 -13.11 2.63 -4.66
C PRO A 78 -12.77 2.23 -6.09
N GLY A 79 -11.83 1.29 -6.24
CA GLY A 79 -11.38 0.76 -7.53
C GLY A 79 -12.47 0.02 -8.31
N GLU A 80 -13.52 -0.44 -7.63
CA GLU A 80 -14.64 -1.18 -8.20
C GLU A 80 -15.37 -0.40 -9.28
N LEU A 81 -15.67 0.89 -9.05
CA LEU A 81 -16.31 1.74 -10.05
C LEU A 81 -15.42 2.00 -11.26
N LEU A 82 -14.12 2.15 -11.06
CA LEU A 82 -13.15 2.32 -12.15
C LEU A 82 -13.01 1.05 -12.98
N THR A 83 -13.00 -0.10 -12.30
CA THR A 83 -13.01 -1.42 -12.94
C THR A 83 -14.29 -1.60 -13.79
N ALA A 84 -15.46 -1.27 -13.25
CA ALA A 84 -16.73 -1.32 -13.96
C ALA A 84 -16.79 -0.34 -15.16
N ALA A 85 -16.12 0.81 -15.05
CA ALA A 85 -16.01 1.80 -16.13
C ALA A 85 -14.96 1.43 -17.19
N GLY A 86 -14.13 0.40 -16.95
CA GLY A 86 -13.02 0.02 -17.85
C GLY A 86 -11.88 1.02 -17.89
N LEU A 87 -11.72 1.83 -16.85
CA LEU A 87 -10.62 2.78 -16.69
C LEU A 87 -9.46 2.15 -15.92
N THR A 88 -8.23 2.50 -16.30
CA THR A 88 -7.02 2.10 -15.59
C THR A 88 -6.73 3.11 -14.47
N PRO A 89 -6.94 2.75 -13.18
CA PRO A 89 -6.60 3.65 -12.08
C PRO A 89 -5.10 3.68 -11.82
N TYR A 90 -4.59 4.84 -11.42
CA TYR A 90 -3.28 4.97 -10.80
C TYR A 90 -3.33 6.02 -9.69
N SER A 91 -2.68 5.73 -8.57
CA SER A 91 -2.60 6.71 -7.50
C SER A 91 -1.32 7.54 -7.58
N VAL A 92 -1.35 8.67 -6.88
CA VAL A 92 -0.20 9.55 -6.67
C VAL A 92 0.95 8.75 -6.09
N GLU A 93 0.69 7.95 -5.06
CA GLU A 93 1.69 7.17 -4.34
C GLU A 93 2.31 6.08 -5.23
N ALA A 94 1.47 5.33 -5.95
CA ALA A 94 1.96 4.29 -6.85
C ALA A 94 2.86 4.86 -7.94
N MET A 95 2.42 5.92 -8.61
CA MET A 95 3.21 6.57 -9.67
C MET A 95 4.55 7.09 -9.12
N SER A 96 4.53 7.72 -7.95
CA SER A 96 5.75 8.21 -7.30
C SER A 96 6.72 7.09 -6.91
N CYS A 97 6.22 5.95 -6.43
CA CYS A 97 7.05 4.77 -6.18
C CYS A 97 7.76 4.29 -7.45
N PHE A 98 7.07 4.24 -8.58
CA PHE A 98 7.68 3.84 -9.84
C PHE A 98 8.72 4.85 -10.35
N ILE A 99 8.47 6.14 -10.19
CA ILE A 99 9.43 7.21 -10.52
C ILE A 99 10.65 7.12 -9.61
N ALA A 100 10.47 7.06 -8.29
CA ALA A 100 11.56 6.95 -7.32
C ALA A 100 12.35 5.63 -7.47
N GLY A 101 11.67 4.54 -7.84
CA GLY A 101 12.33 3.26 -8.18
C GLY A 101 13.28 3.34 -9.37
N THR A 102 13.15 4.37 -10.22
CA THR A 102 14.11 4.65 -11.30
C THR A 102 15.21 5.63 -10.91
N ARG A 103 15.25 6.09 -9.66
CA ARG A 103 16.27 7.04 -9.14
C ARG A 103 16.24 8.40 -9.85
N CYS A 104 15.07 8.91 -10.23
CA CYS A 104 14.91 10.23 -10.85
C CYS A 104 14.02 11.19 -10.06
N GLU A 105 13.65 10.85 -8.83
CA GLU A 105 12.74 11.60 -7.95
C GLU A 105 13.22 13.00 -7.62
N GLN A 106 14.54 13.21 -7.49
CA GLN A 106 15.14 14.50 -7.08
C GLN A 106 14.81 15.63 -8.06
N THR A 107 14.71 15.33 -9.36
CA THR A 107 14.33 16.31 -10.39
C THR A 107 12.92 16.84 -10.17
N PHE A 108 12.01 15.96 -9.79
CA PHE A 108 10.60 16.30 -9.60
C PHE A 108 10.33 16.94 -8.24
N LEU A 109 11.09 16.56 -7.20
CA LEU A 109 11.07 17.24 -5.91
C LEU A 109 11.42 18.72 -6.05
N ARG A 110 12.56 19.02 -6.73
CA ARG A 110 12.96 20.40 -7.02
C ARG A 110 11.91 21.14 -7.83
N LYS A 111 11.34 20.51 -8.85
CA LYS A 111 10.28 21.14 -9.66
C LYS A 111 9.07 21.53 -8.82
N THR A 112 8.72 20.74 -7.82
CA THR A 112 7.60 21.04 -6.91
C THR A 112 7.93 22.18 -5.96
N GLU A 113 9.17 22.27 -5.49
CA GLU A 113 9.69 23.39 -4.67
C GLU A 113 9.69 24.71 -5.45
N GLU A 114 10.11 24.69 -6.72
CA GLU A 114 10.03 25.84 -7.62
C GLU A 114 8.60 26.38 -7.81
N GLU A 115 7.61 25.51 -7.70
CA GLU A 115 6.17 25.89 -7.76
C GLU A 115 5.63 26.35 -6.38
N GLY A 116 6.50 26.44 -5.35
CA GLY A 116 6.18 26.99 -4.03
C GLY A 116 5.63 25.97 -3.01
N PHE A 117 5.68 24.67 -3.28
CA PHE A 117 5.26 23.66 -2.32
C PHE A 117 6.36 23.40 -1.29
N PRO A 118 6.02 23.30 0.01
CA PRO A 118 7.02 23.14 1.07
C PRO A 118 7.63 21.74 1.10
N GLU A 119 8.88 21.64 1.53
CA GLU A 119 9.59 20.37 1.74
C GLU A 119 8.91 19.45 2.76
N THR A 120 8.14 20.01 3.69
CA THR A 120 7.39 19.27 4.72
C THR A 120 6.12 18.59 4.20
N MET A 121 5.75 18.82 2.93
CA MET A 121 4.68 18.07 2.26
C MET A 121 5.16 16.64 1.96
N CYS A 122 4.25 15.68 2.01
CA CYS A 122 4.51 14.27 1.68
C CYS A 122 5.29 14.11 0.37
N SER A 123 6.42 13.43 0.40
CA SER A 123 7.32 13.26 -0.75
C SER A 123 6.68 12.50 -1.91
N TYR A 124 5.76 11.56 -1.66
CA TYR A 124 4.99 10.92 -2.72
C TYR A 124 4.22 11.95 -3.54
N HIS A 125 3.53 12.88 -2.88
CA HIS A 125 2.80 13.95 -3.55
C HIS A 125 3.72 14.94 -4.25
N ARG A 126 4.87 15.27 -3.65
CA ARG A 126 5.85 16.17 -4.26
C ARG A 126 6.47 15.58 -5.53
N VAL A 127 6.92 14.32 -5.50
CA VAL A 127 7.46 13.64 -6.69
C VAL A 127 6.42 13.57 -7.78
N PHE A 128 5.18 13.16 -7.44
CA PHE A 128 4.10 13.10 -8.42
C PHE A 128 3.79 14.45 -9.03
N LEU A 129 3.61 15.48 -8.20
CA LEU A 129 3.26 16.81 -8.63
C LEU A 129 4.31 17.38 -9.58
N GLY A 130 5.59 17.27 -9.24
CA GLY A 130 6.69 17.69 -10.10
C GLY A 130 6.73 16.93 -11.44
N ALA A 131 6.47 15.63 -11.42
CA ALA A 131 6.41 14.80 -12.63
C ALA A 131 5.19 15.13 -13.52
N ALA A 132 4.04 15.46 -12.91
CA ALA A 132 2.86 15.90 -13.64
C ALA A 132 3.05 17.29 -14.24
N LEU A 133 3.62 18.22 -13.49
CA LEU A 133 3.89 19.59 -13.93
C LEU A 133 4.97 19.66 -15.02
N SER A 134 5.97 18.78 -14.97
CA SER A 134 6.96 18.67 -16.04
C SER A 134 6.42 17.99 -17.30
N GLY A 135 5.23 17.35 -17.24
CA GLY A 135 4.65 16.60 -18.35
C GLY A 135 5.20 15.18 -18.53
N LEU A 136 6.03 14.67 -17.61
CA LEU A 136 6.46 13.25 -17.62
C LEU A 136 5.24 12.33 -17.43
N VAL A 137 4.42 12.61 -16.43
CA VAL A 137 3.12 11.94 -16.25
C VAL A 137 2.10 12.63 -17.15
N PRO A 138 1.49 11.90 -18.10
CA PRO A 138 0.53 12.49 -19.03
C PRO A 138 -0.79 12.80 -18.33
N LYS A 139 -1.56 13.74 -18.91
CA LYS A 139 -2.89 14.07 -18.39
C LYS A 139 -3.82 12.86 -18.50
N PRO A 140 -4.45 12.40 -17.39
CA PRO A 140 -5.42 11.31 -17.42
C PRO A 140 -6.75 11.77 -18.05
N LYS A 141 -7.67 10.81 -18.23
CA LYS A 141 -9.05 11.09 -18.64
C LYS A 141 -9.77 11.95 -17.61
N CYS A 142 -9.59 11.64 -16.32
CA CYS A 142 -10.16 12.35 -15.18
C CYS A 142 -9.35 12.15 -13.90
N MET A 143 -9.76 12.90 -12.87
CA MET A 143 -9.25 12.77 -11.51
C MET A 143 -10.40 12.46 -10.56
N ILE A 144 -10.17 11.54 -9.61
CA ILE A 144 -11.12 11.22 -8.55
C ILE A 144 -10.36 11.19 -7.23
N TYR A 145 -10.83 11.93 -6.24
CA TYR A 145 -10.14 12.07 -4.97
C TYR A 145 -11.10 12.23 -3.80
N THR A 146 -10.59 12.04 -2.62
CA THR A 146 -11.35 12.09 -1.37
C THR A 146 -10.54 12.79 -0.28
N ASN A 147 -11.24 13.33 0.72
CA ASN A 147 -10.65 13.83 1.97
C ASN A 147 -10.16 12.69 2.88
N LEU A 148 -10.49 11.44 2.55
CA LEU A 148 -10.14 10.29 3.37
C LEU A 148 -8.62 10.17 3.52
N ALA A 149 -8.18 10.25 4.78
CA ALA A 149 -6.88 9.92 5.34
C ALA A 149 -5.66 10.72 4.89
N CYS A 150 -5.72 11.54 3.85
CA CYS A 150 -4.52 12.20 3.32
C CYS A 150 -4.72 13.71 3.06
N ASP A 151 -4.11 14.56 3.90
CA ASP A 151 -4.15 16.02 3.75
C ASP A 151 -3.55 16.47 2.41
N SER A 152 -2.50 15.79 1.94
CA SER A 152 -1.84 16.11 0.67
C SER A 152 -2.74 15.90 -0.55
N ASN A 153 -3.77 15.04 -0.47
CA ASN A 153 -4.79 14.92 -1.51
C ASN A 153 -5.51 16.25 -1.72
N MET A 154 -5.85 16.96 -0.62
CA MET A 154 -6.58 18.22 -0.64
C MET A 154 -5.74 19.39 -1.19
N MET A 155 -4.44 19.20 -1.37
CA MET A 155 -3.53 20.13 -2.04
C MET A 155 -3.29 19.73 -3.50
N THR A 156 -2.89 18.49 -3.73
CA THR A 156 -2.43 18.00 -5.04
C THR A 156 -3.55 17.98 -6.09
N PHE A 157 -4.71 17.43 -5.75
CA PHE A 157 -5.79 17.25 -6.71
C PHE A 157 -6.46 18.58 -7.11
N PRO A 158 -6.86 19.48 -6.19
CA PRO A 158 -7.39 20.78 -6.54
C PRO A 158 -6.40 21.62 -7.34
N TYR A 159 -5.11 21.62 -6.97
CA TYR A 159 -4.08 22.35 -7.70
C TYR A 159 -3.95 21.85 -9.13
N LEU A 160 -3.83 20.54 -9.35
CA LEU A 160 -3.75 19.97 -10.71
C LEU A 160 -5.04 20.14 -11.50
N LYS A 161 -6.21 20.09 -10.85
CA LYS A 161 -7.49 20.36 -11.47
C LYS A 161 -7.52 21.76 -12.07
N GLN A 162 -7.12 22.75 -11.29
CA GLN A 162 -7.08 24.14 -11.74
C GLN A 162 -6.00 24.36 -12.82
N LYS A 163 -4.77 23.89 -12.58
CA LYS A 163 -3.62 24.10 -13.48
C LYS A 163 -3.81 23.42 -14.84
N ASN A 164 -4.42 22.25 -14.87
CA ASN A 164 -4.55 21.41 -16.08
C ASN A 164 -5.95 21.43 -16.69
N MET A 165 -6.94 22.06 -16.05
CA MET A 165 -8.36 22.05 -16.45
C MET A 165 -8.90 20.62 -16.67
N LEU A 166 -8.54 19.69 -15.77
CA LEU A 166 -8.95 18.28 -15.86
C LEU A 166 -10.32 18.08 -15.21
N PRO A 167 -11.21 17.26 -15.82
CA PRO A 167 -12.42 16.82 -15.15
C PRO A 167 -12.08 16.11 -13.84
N GLY A 168 -12.75 16.47 -12.75
CA GLY A 168 -12.45 15.89 -11.46
C GLY A 168 -13.68 15.75 -10.58
N PHE A 169 -13.78 14.62 -9.89
CA PHE A 169 -14.83 14.31 -8.92
C PHE A 169 -14.21 14.18 -7.52
N PHE A 170 -14.85 14.82 -6.55
CA PHE A 170 -14.46 14.77 -5.14
C PHE A 170 -15.49 13.94 -4.38
N ILE A 171 -15.02 13.01 -3.55
CA ILE A 171 -15.84 12.19 -2.65
C ILE A 171 -15.56 12.67 -1.23
N ASP A 172 -16.56 13.26 -0.60
CA ASP A 172 -16.49 13.66 0.80
C ASP A 172 -16.88 12.49 1.71
N VAL A 173 -15.97 12.09 2.58
CA VAL A 173 -16.19 11.01 3.55
C VAL A 173 -16.29 11.60 4.94
N PRO A 174 -17.46 11.48 5.62
CA PRO A 174 -17.66 11.98 6.96
C PRO A 174 -16.72 11.32 7.97
N TYR A 175 -16.34 12.07 8.99
CA TYR A 175 -15.53 11.58 10.10
C TYR A 175 -16.26 10.52 10.95
N ASP A 176 -17.58 10.69 11.11
CA ASP A 176 -18.42 9.80 11.89
C ASP A 176 -18.76 8.53 11.11
N LYS A 177 -18.69 7.39 11.81
CA LYS A 177 -18.95 6.07 11.25
C LYS A 177 -20.33 5.57 11.67
N ASN A 178 -21.34 5.89 10.86
CA ASN A 178 -22.72 5.49 11.07
C ASN A 178 -23.42 5.21 9.72
N GLU A 179 -24.64 4.72 9.78
CA GLU A 179 -25.43 4.39 8.59
C GLU A 179 -25.72 5.61 7.69
N ASP A 180 -25.91 6.78 8.28
CA ASP A 180 -26.17 8.01 7.50
C ASP A 180 -24.92 8.41 6.71
N SER A 181 -23.72 8.26 7.31
CA SER A 181 -22.44 8.45 6.60
C SER A 181 -22.28 7.47 5.44
N VAL A 182 -22.67 6.20 5.62
CA VAL A 182 -22.63 5.21 4.53
C VAL A 182 -23.58 5.61 3.40
N LYS A 183 -24.81 5.99 3.72
CA LYS A 183 -25.79 6.46 2.70
C LYS A 183 -25.30 7.70 1.98
N TYR A 184 -24.78 8.68 2.71
CA TYR A 184 -24.23 9.91 2.16
C TYR A 184 -23.10 9.64 1.14
N VAL A 185 -22.16 8.75 1.49
CA VAL A 185 -21.08 8.37 0.58
C VAL A 185 -21.60 7.53 -0.59
N ALA A 186 -22.55 6.62 -0.34
CA ALA A 186 -23.15 5.80 -1.41
C ALA A 186 -23.86 6.66 -2.48
N ASP A 187 -24.54 7.74 -2.08
CA ASP A 187 -25.17 8.65 -3.02
C ASP A 187 -24.13 9.37 -3.87
N GLN A 188 -23.01 9.81 -3.29
CA GLN A 188 -21.89 10.38 -4.06
C GLN A 188 -21.27 9.35 -5.03
N LEU A 189 -21.21 8.07 -4.67
CA LEU A 189 -20.72 7.01 -5.57
C LEU A 189 -21.69 6.77 -6.75
N ARG A 190 -23.00 6.93 -6.56
CA ARG A 190 -23.98 6.95 -7.66
C ARG A 190 -23.78 8.12 -8.60
N GLU A 191 -23.50 9.32 -8.05
CA GLU A 191 -23.13 10.50 -8.85
C GLU A 191 -21.76 10.31 -9.56
N LEU A 192 -20.78 9.70 -8.89
CA LEU A 192 -19.51 9.33 -9.52
C LEU A 192 -19.70 8.41 -10.73
N LYS A 193 -20.61 7.43 -10.65
CA LYS A 193 -20.95 6.59 -11.80
C LYS A 193 -21.44 7.43 -12.98
N LYS A 194 -22.37 8.37 -12.75
CA LYS A 194 -22.87 9.27 -13.79
C LYS A 194 -21.75 10.12 -14.41
N PHE A 195 -20.88 10.70 -13.54
CA PHE A 195 -19.71 11.44 -13.99
C PHE A 195 -18.80 10.56 -14.87
N LEU A 196 -18.55 9.31 -14.50
CA LEU A 196 -17.75 8.37 -15.29
C LEU A 196 -18.42 8.03 -16.64
N GLU A 197 -19.73 7.84 -16.67
CA GLU A 197 -20.50 7.64 -17.90
C GLU A 197 -20.38 8.86 -18.85
N ASP A 198 -20.51 10.07 -18.31
CA ASP A 198 -20.43 11.30 -19.09
C ASP A 198 -19.04 11.49 -19.71
N ILE A 199 -17.97 11.32 -18.94
CA ILE A 199 -16.61 11.54 -19.43
C ILE A 199 -16.12 10.42 -20.36
N THR A 200 -16.61 9.19 -20.19
CA THR A 200 -16.23 8.05 -21.05
C THR A 200 -17.11 7.91 -22.28
N GLY A 201 -18.30 8.51 -22.26
CA GLY A 201 -19.33 8.32 -23.26
C GLY A 201 -19.91 6.90 -23.29
N LYS A 202 -19.73 6.13 -22.22
CA LYS A 202 -20.16 4.71 -22.12
C LYS A 202 -21.04 4.51 -20.90
N LYS A 203 -22.13 3.77 -21.07
CA LYS A 203 -22.97 3.35 -19.95
C LYS A 203 -22.30 2.27 -19.12
N ILE A 204 -22.36 2.39 -17.80
CA ILE A 204 -21.87 1.44 -16.84
C ILE A 204 -23.09 0.69 -16.30
N SER A 205 -23.22 -0.61 -16.63
CA SER A 205 -24.36 -1.38 -16.17
C SER A 205 -24.28 -1.68 -14.67
N GLU A 206 -25.44 -1.74 -14.00
CA GLU A 206 -25.51 -2.13 -12.59
C GLU A 206 -24.92 -3.53 -12.36
N GLN A 207 -25.05 -4.41 -13.35
CA GLN A 207 -24.44 -5.74 -13.30
C GLN A 207 -22.91 -5.67 -13.25
N ALA A 208 -22.29 -4.74 -14.00
CA ALA A 208 -20.83 -4.55 -13.97
C ALA A 208 -20.37 -4.04 -12.61
N VAL A 209 -21.11 -3.11 -12.00
CA VAL A 209 -20.80 -2.60 -10.65
C VAL A 209 -20.94 -3.72 -9.61
N ARG A 210 -22.05 -4.48 -9.62
CA ARG A 210 -22.24 -5.64 -8.73
C ARG A 210 -21.15 -6.69 -8.91
N GLN A 211 -20.75 -6.97 -10.14
CA GLN A 211 -19.68 -7.94 -10.41
C GLN A 211 -18.33 -7.45 -9.83
N ALA A 212 -18.02 -6.17 -9.94
CA ALA A 212 -16.82 -5.61 -9.36
C ALA A 212 -16.82 -5.69 -7.82
N VAL A 213 -17.94 -5.37 -7.18
CA VAL A 213 -18.08 -5.52 -5.71
C VAL A 213 -18.00 -6.98 -5.29
N ASN A 214 -18.62 -7.89 -6.02
CA ASN A 214 -18.51 -9.34 -5.74
C ASN A 214 -17.07 -9.84 -5.86
N ASN A 215 -16.31 -9.35 -6.84
CA ASN A 215 -14.89 -9.68 -6.97
C ASN A 215 -14.07 -9.16 -5.75
N SER A 216 -14.35 -7.94 -5.27
CA SER A 216 -13.72 -7.41 -4.05
C SER A 216 -14.04 -8.26 -2.83
N ASN A 217 -15.30 -8.66 -2.65
CA ASN A 217 -15.69 -9.50 -1.53
C ASN A 217 -15.05 -10.91 -1.61
N GLN A 218 -14.93 -11.46 -2.81
CA GLN A 218 -14.23 -12.74 -3.01
C GLN A 218 -12.73 -12.61 -2.72
N ALA A 219 -12.09 -11.53 -3.16
CA ALA A 219 -10.69 -11.26 -2.84
C ALA A 219 -10.48 -11.09 -1.33
N ALA A 220 -11.38 -10.36 -0.66
CA ALA A 220 -11.35 -10.21 0.81
C ALA A 220 -11.53 -11.55 1.52
N ALA A 221 -12.40 -12.43 1.05
CA ALA A 221 -12.59 -13.76 1.63
C ALA A 221 -11.30 -14.59 1.59
N TYR A 222 -10.63 -14.66 0.44
CA TYR A 222 -9.31 -15.33 0.32
C TYR A 222 -8.23 -14.68 1.18
N TYR A 223 -8.22 -13.35 1.26
CA TYR A 223 -7.27 -12.62 2.10
C TYR A 223 -7.46 -12.96 3.59
N HIS A 224 -8.70 -12.98 4.08
CA HIS A 224 -8.96 -13.31 5.49
C HIS A 224 -8.69 -14.78 5.82
N GLU A 225 -8.92 -15.70 4.88
CA GLU A 225 -8.58 -17.12 5.05
C GLU A 225 -7.05 -17.29 5.18
N GLN A 226 -6.25 -16.66 4.31
CA GLN A 226 -4.80 -16.75 4.41
C GLN A 226 -4.26 -16.08 5.68
N LEU A 227 -4.84 -14.95 6.10
CA LEU A 227 -4.40 -14.22 7.29
C LEU A 227 -4.52 -15.09 8.55
N ALA A 228 -5.54 -15.91 8.66
CA ALA A 228 -5.72 -16.85 9.77
C ALA A 228 -4.61 -17.93 9.85
N LEU A 229 -3.98 -18.25 8.72
CA LEU A 229 -2.89 -19.22 8.63
C LEU A 229 -1.52 -18.63 8.96
N ARG A 230 -1.40 -17.29 8.94
CA ARG A 230 -0.14 -16.55 9.16
C ARG A 230 0.41 -16.68 10.59
N LYS A 231 -0.31 -17.33 11.50
CA LYS A 231 0.22 -17.68 12.83
C LYS A 231 1.41 -18.65 12.75
N GLU A 232 1.40 -19.52 11.72
CA GLU A 232 2.34 -20.62 11.61
C GLU A 232 3.03 -20.70 10.26
N HIS A 233 2.46 -20.08 9.21
CA HIS A 233 2.90 -20.24 7.83
C HIS A 233 3.09 -18.89 7.14
N ASP A 234 4.32 -18.42 7.03
CA ASP A 234 4.65 -17.20 6.31
C ASP A 234 5.49 -17.51 5.06
N PRO A 235 4.98 -17.22 3.86
CA PRO A 235 5.78 -17.32 2.65
C PRO A 235 6.84 -16.23 2.62
N VAL A 236 7.96 -16.55 1.98
CA VAL A 236 9.00 -15.55 1.70
C VAL A 236 8.45 -14.40 0.88
N THR A 237 8.82 -13.18 1.21
CA THR A 237 8.36 -11.97 0.52
C THR A 237 9.51 -10.97 0.29
N SER A 238 9.17 -9.82 -0.29
CA SER A 238 10.03 -8.64 -0.36
C SER A 238 9.23 -7.38 -0.07
N LEU A 239 9.87 -6.31 0.41
CA LEU A 239 9.20 -5.03 0.67
C LEU A 239 8.49 -4.48 -0.59
N THR A 240 9.07 -4.71 -1.77
CA THR A 240 8.43 -4.32 -3.03
C THR A 240 7.14 -5.09 -3.27
N ASN A 241 7.09 -6.38 -2.94
CA ASN A 241 5.88 -7.19 -3.10
C ASN A 241 4.79 -6.80 -2.09
N GLU A 242 5.18 -6.50 -0.84
CA GLU A 242 4.26 -5.99 0.17
C GLU A 242 3.69 -4.61 -0.23
N LEU A 243 4.53 -3.73 -0.78
CA LEU A 243 4.06 -2.46 -1.37
C LEU A 243 3.08 -2.69 -2.51
N TYR A 244 3.36 -3.65 -3.39
CA TYR A 244 2.46 -3.97 -4.51
C TYR A 244 1.15 -4.62 -4.04
N ALA A 245 1.14 -5.30 -2.91
CA ALA A 245 -0.08 -5.77 -2.26
C ALA A 245 -1.00 -4.60 -1.86
N ILE A 246 -0.43 -3.50 -1.35
CA ILE A 246 -1.16 -2.26 -1.05
C ILE A 246 -1.80 -1.68 -2.33
N PHE A 247 -1.06 -1.61 -3.43
CA PHE A 247 -1.61 -1.10 -4.70
C PHE A 247 -2.66 -2.04 -5.29
N MET A 248 -2.50 -3.35 -5.10
CA MET A 248 -3.47 -4.35 -5.56
C MET A 248 -4.82 -4.21 -4.84
N CYS A 249 -4.82 -4.11 -3.51
CA CYS A 249 -6.05 -4.07 -2.74
C CYS A 249 -6.82 -2.74 -2.86
N HIS A 250 -6.13 -1.63 -3.09
CA HIS A 250 -6.77 -0.33 -3.21
C HIS A 250 -7.08 0.06 -4.67
N LEU A 251 -6.07 0.02 -5.56
CA LEU A 251 -6.25 0.50 -6.93
C LEU A 251 -6.97 -0.50 -7.83
N MET A 252 -6.74 -1.80 -7.60
CA MET A 252 -7.28 -2.85 -8.44
C MET A 252 -8.45 -3.59 -7.80
N ALA A 253 -9.07 -3.00 -6.76
CA ALA A 253 -10.30 -3.51 -6.17
C ALA A 253 -11.36 -3.74 -7.24
N GLY A 254 -12.12 -4.83 -7.12
CA GLY A 254 -13.14 -5.23 -8.09
C GLY A 254 -12.63 -5.96 -9.33
N SER A 255 -11.31 -6.02 -9.56
CA SER A 255 -10.72 -6.70 -10.71
C SER A 255 -10.58 -8.21 -10.49
N GLN A 256 -10.58 -8.98 -11.59
CA GLN A 256 -10.25 -10.42 -11.56
C GLN A 256 -8.79 -10.65 -11.17
N GLU A 257 -7.92 -9.67 -11.42
CA GLU A 257 -6.52 -9.68 -11.01
C GLU A 257 -6.38 -9.70 -9.48
N ALA A 258 -7.18 -8.92 -8.76
CA ALA A 258 -7.20 -8.93 -7.29
C ALA A 258 -7.69 -10.26 -6.73
N VAL A 259 -8.75 -10.84 -7.31
CA VAL A 259 -9.26 -12.19 -6.94
C VAL A 259 -8.18 -13.25 -7.17
N LYS A 260 -7.52 -13.22 -8.32
CA LYS A 260 -6.45 -14.18 -8.64
C LYS A 260 -5.25 -14.02 -7.73
N TYR A 261 -4.86 -12.78 -7.43
CA TYR A 261 -3.75 -12.51 -6.50
C TYR A 261 -4.01 -13.10 -5.12
N THR A 262 -5.16 -12.81 -4.53
CA THR A 262 -5.47 -13.28 -3.17
C THR A 262 -5.66 -14.79 -3.11
N LYS A 263 -6.19 -15.42 -4.17
CA LYS A 263 -6.25 -16.87 -4.29
C LYS A 263 -4.84 -17.50 -4.34
N LEU A 264 -3.94 -16.94 -5.15
CA LEU A 264 -2.55 -17.39 -5.22
C LEU A 264 -1.83 -17.19 -3.87
N LEU A 265 -2.08 -16.06 -3.19
CA LEU A 265 -1.51 -15.79 -1.88
C LEU A 265 -1.96 -16.84 -0.85
N LEU A 266 -3.24 -17.18 -0.83
CA LEU A 266 -3.77 -18.26 0.02
C LEU A 266 -3.13 -19.62 -0.28
N GLU A 267 -2.95 -19.95 -1.56
CA GLU A 267 -2.28 -21.19 -1.96
C GLU A 267 -0.81 -21.22 -1.56
N ASP A 268 -0.10 -20.08 -1.65
CA ASP A 268 1.30 -19.96 -1.26
C ASP A 268 1.46 -20.05 0.27
N VAL A 269 0.58 -19.41 1.05
CA VAL A 269 0.57 -19.52 2.52
C VAL A 269 0.31 -20.98 2.96
N LYS A 270 -0.68 -21.66 2.35
CA LYS A 270 -0.95 -23.07 2.64
C LYS A 270 0.23 -24.01 2.35
N LYS A 271 1.13 -23.63 1.45
CA LYS A 271 2.31 -24.42 1.05
C LYS A 271 3.60 -23.99 1.77
N ALA A 272 3.57 -22.82 2.42
CA ALA A 272 4.73 -22.34 3.15
C ALA A 272 5.07 -23.27 4.31
N PRO A 273 6.35 -23.49 4.61
CA PRO A 273 6.75 -24.25 5.79
C PRO A 273 6.26 -23.55 7.06
N LYS A 274 6.22 -24.29 8.18
CA LYS A 274 6.01 -23.66 9.48
C LYS A 274 7.15 -22.68 9.74
N SER A 275 6.80 -21.47 10.16
CA SER A 275 7.75 -20.42 10.46
C SER A 275 8.12 -20.46 11.94
N GLU A 276 9.43 -20.59 12.24
CA GLU A 276 9.99 -20.42 13.58
C GLU A 276 10.56 -19.02 13.80
N GLY A 277 10.61 -18.20 12.73
CA GLY A 277 11.13 -16.85 12.71
C GLY A 277 10.28 -15.83 13.47
N LEU A 278 10.68 -14.57 13.45
CA LEU A 278 9.91 -13.45 14.01
C LEU A 278 8.75 -13.09 13.11
N HIS A 279 7.59 -12.89 13.70
CA HIS A 279 6.36 -12.43 13.05
C HIS A 279 6.14 -10.95 13.36
N ILE A 280 6.07 -10.10 12.35
CA ILE A 280 6.00 -8.66 12.48
C ILE A 280 4.67 -8.12 11.93
N LEU A 281 3.99 -7.29 12.72
CA LEU A 281 2.93 -6.42 12.25
C LEU A 281 3.57 -5.17 11.63
N TRP A 282 3.43 -4.99 10.33
CA TRP A 282 3.82 -3.75 9.67
C TRP A 282 2.65 -2.79 9.61
N MET A 283 2.90 -1.52 9.93
CA MET A 283 1.88 -0.47 9.89
C MET A 283 2.32 0.66 8.96
N HIS A 284 1.44 1.04 8.03
CA HIS A 284 1.62 2.03 6.97
C HIS A 284 2.36 1.52 5.73
N MET A 285 2.79 2.44 4.85
CA MET A 285 3.46 2.14 3.56
C MET A 285 4.82 1.45 3.76
N MET A 286 5.28 0.70 2.76
CA MET A 286 6.57 0.02 2.78
C MET A 286 7.69 0.92 2.26
N PRO A 287 8.80 1.12 3.00
CA PRO A 287 9.95 1.91 2.55
C PRO A 287 10.87 1.08 1.62
N PHE A 288 10.36 0.71 0.47
CA PHE A 288 10.98 -0.23 -0.48
C PHE A 288 12.32 0.25 -1.08
N LEU A 289 12.71 1.52 -0.88
CA LEU A 289 13.98 2.08 -1.33
C LEU A 289 15.08 2.06 -0.26
N GLN A 290 14.74 1.78 1.00
CA GLN A 290 15.69 1.81 2.11
C GLN A 290 16.43 0.47 2.23
N GLU A 291 17.72 0.46 1.90
CA GLU A 291 18.54 -0.75 1.91
C GLU A 291 18.57 -1.45 3.28
N PRO A 292 18.72 -0.76 4.44
CA PRO A 292 18.73 -1.44 5.72
C PRO A 292 17.44 -2.20 6.06
N VAL A 293 16.30 -1.72 5.55
CA VAL A 293 15.01 -2.41 5.74
C VAL A 293 14.91 -3.61 4.80
N LYS A 294 15.41 -3.48 3.56
CA LYS A 294 15.48 -4.60 2.62
C LYS A 294 16.38 -5.72 3.12
N ASP A 295 17.53 -5.40 3.70
CA ASP A 295 18.50 -6.38 4.19
C ASP A 295 17.90 -7.29 5.28
N ILE A 296 16.92 -6.78 6.03
CA ILE A 296 16.23 -7.53 7.09
C ILE A 296 15.06 -8.35 6.55
N PHE A 297 14.24 -7.77 5.66
CA PHE A 297 12.95 -8.35 5.30
C PHE A 297 12.93 -9.07 3.96
N ASN A 298 13.78 -8.64 2.98
CA ASN A 298 13.72 -9.24 1.65
C ASN A 298 14.24 -10.68 1.67
N TYR A 299 13.39 -11.60 1.24
CA TYR A 299 13.70 -13.02 1.12
C TYR A 299 14.14 -13.69 2.44
N SER A 300 13.77 -13.10 3.57
CA SER A 300 14.06 -13.66 4.89
C SER A 300 13.18 -14.89 5.15
N ASP A 301 13.80 -15.93 5.71
CA ASP A 301 13.15 -17.09 6.29
C ASP A 301 13.11 -17.04 7.83
N GLN A 302 13.65 -15.96 8.42
CA GLN A 302 13.75 -15.74 9.86
C GLN A 302 12.91 -14.56 10.35
N ILE A 303 12.53 -13.63 9.49
CA ILE A 303 11.76 -12.44 9.86
C ILE A 303 10.68 -12.20 8.79
N HIS A 304 9.42 -12.25 9.21
CA HIS A 304 8.27 -12.20 8.33
C HIS A 304 7.38 -11.00 8.62
N ILE A 305 6.85 -10.36 7.58
CA ILE A 305 5.74 -9.42 7.69
C ILE A 305 4.46 -10.23 7.64
N SER A 306 3.95 -10.64 8.81
CA SER A 306 2.79 -11.54 8.90
C SER A 306 1.46 -10.82 8.74
N ALA A 307 1.42 -9.51 8.98
CA ALA A 307 0.27 -8.65 8.71
C ALA A 307 0.72 -7.23 8.35
N CYS A 308 -0.07 -6.57 7.52
CA CYS A 308 0.05 -5.14 7.22
C CYS A 308 -1.32 -4.47 7.38
N ASP A 309 -1.40 -3.42 8.22
CA ASP A 309 -2.65 -2.71 8.48
C ASP A 309 -3.25 -2.09 7.21
N PHE A 310 -2.39 -1.56 6.34
CA PHE A 310 -2.80 -0.93 5.08
C PHE A 310 -3.38 -1.94 4.07
N VAL A 311 -2.81 -3.14 3.99
CA VAL A 311 -3.33 -4.22 3.14
C VAL A 311 -4.64 -4.78 3.71
N ALA A 312 -4.70 -4.96 5.04
CA ALA A 312 -5.91 -5.45 5.71
C ALA A 312 -7.09 -4.49 5.55
N ASP A 313 -6.82 -3.17 5.53
CA ASP A 313 -7.83 -2.15 5.26
C ASP A 313 -8.39 -2.25 3.83
N GLY A 314 -7.55 -2.49 2.83
CA GLY A 314 -8.00 -2.63 1.44
C GLY A 314 -8.87 -3.87 1.18
N PHE A 315 -8.68 -4.94 1.96
CA PHE A 315 -9.46 -6.18 1.87
C PHE A 315 -10.54 -6.30 2.97
N GLN A 316 -11.23 -5.20 3.29
CA GLN A 316 -12.36 -5.24 4.23
C GLN A 316 -13.50 -6.10 3.69
N LYS A 317 -14.17 -6.82 4.60
CA LYS A 317 -15.48 -7.46 4.32
C LYS A 317 -16.56 -6.40 4.40
N THR A 318 -17.55 -6.52 3.53
CA THR A 318 -18.72 -5.62 3.51
C THR A 318 -19.99 -6.38 3.79
N HIS A 319 -21.00 -5.69 4.31
CA HIS A 319 -22.26 -6.30 4.80
C HIS A 319 -23.49 -5.89 3.99
N TYR A 320 -23.38 -4.84 3.17
CA TYR A 320 -24.50 -4.33 2.38
C TYR A 320 -24.68 -5.10 1.07
N GLU A 321 -25.93 -5.36 0.68
CA GLU A 321 -26.28 -5.95 -0.61
C GLU A 321 -26.24 -4.94 -1.76
N ASP A 322 -26.54 -3.66 -1.47
CA ASP A 322 -26.38 -2.58 -2.43
C ASP A 322 -24.91 -2.32 -2.72
N PRO A 323 -24.47 -2.37 -3.98
CA PRO A 323 -23.04 -2.26 -4.30
C PRO A 323 -22.44 -0.90 -3.95
N TYR A 324 -23.22 0.18 -3.95
CA TYR A 324 -22.75 1.51 -3.59
C TYR A 324 -22.59 1.66 -2.08
N GLU A 325 -23.53 1.13 -1.30
CA GLU A 325 -23.43 1.07 0.15
C GLU A 325 -22.27 0.17 0.60
N SER A 326 -22.05 -0.95 -0.10
CA SER A 326 -20.91 -1.84 0.14
C SER A 326 -19.56 -1.12 -0.08
N MET A 327 -19.41 -0.36 -1.15
CA MET A 327 -18.20 0.46 -1.38
C MET A 327 -18.09 1.61 -0.38
N ALA A 328 -19.21 2.27 -0.05
CA ALA A 328 -19.28 3.35 0.93
C ALA A 328 -18.90 2.87 2.34
N GLU A 329 -19.37 1.69 2.73
CA GLU A 329 -19.02 1.05 4.00
C GLU A 329 -17.49 0.90 4.15
N LYS A 330 -16.79 0.47 3.11
CA LYS A 330 -15.31 0.37 3.11
C LYS A 330 -14.65 1.73 3.32
N MET A 331 -15.16 2.79 2.66
CA MET A 331 -14.63 4.14 2.81
C MET A 331 -14.87 4.70 4.20
N VAL A 332 -16.10 4.61 4.69
CA VAL A 332 -16.49 5.13 6.01
C VAL A 332 -15.75 4.38 7.13
N ASN A 333 -15.65 3.04 7.02
CA ASN A 333 -15.00 2.19 8.02
C ASN A 333 -13.47 2.06 7.85
N CYS A 334 -12.87 2.74 6.86
CA CYS A 334 -11.42 2.77 6.71
C CYS A 334 -10.75 3.11 8.04
N ILE A 335 -9.71 2.34 8.40
CA ILE A 335 -9.01 2.51 9.70
C ILE A 335 -8.28 3.84 9.81
N TYR A 336 -8.06 4.50 8.68
CA TYR A 336 -7.45 5.83 8.61
C TYR A 336 -8.50 6.95 8.65
N ASN A 337 -9.80 6.64 8.64
CA ASN A 337 -10.89 7.59 8.83
C ASN A 337 -11.22 7.72 10.31
N GLY A 338 -11.49 8.93 10.77
CA GLY A 338 -11.94 9.15 12.11
C GLY A 338 -10.83 9.02 13.17
N SER A 339 -11.19 8.50 14.34
CA SER A 339 -10.31 8.43 15.50
C SER A 339 -9.20 7.38 15.34
N VAL A 340 -7.99 7.70 15.78
CA VAL A 340 -6.85 6.78 15.86
C VAL A 340 -7.15 5.50 16.67
N ARG A 341 -8.13 5.53 17.57
CA ARG A 341 -8.53 4.36 18.37
C ARG A 341 -8.90 3.16 17.52
N GLN A 342 -9.51 3.39 16.37
CA GLN A 342 -9.89 2.29 15.45
C GLN A 342 -8.69 1.66 14.78
N ARG A 343 -7.70 2.46 14.39
CA ARG A 343 -6.44 1.96 13.86
C ARG A 343 -5.68 1.14 14.91
N ILE A 344 -5.66 1.62 16.16
CA ILE A 344 -5.09 0.89 17.30
C ILE A 344 -5.82 -0.44 17.50
N GLN A 345 -7.16 -0.42 17.53
CA GLN A 345 -7.95 -1.63 17.71
C GLN A 345 -7.68 -2.65 16.59
N LYS A 346 -7.66 -2.20 15.33
CA LYS A 346 -7.36 -3.06 14.19
C LYS A 346 -5.94 -3.64 14.26
N ALA A 347 -4.97 -2.84 14.67
CA ALA A 347 -3.60 -3.30 14.86
C ALA A 347 -3.50 -4.41 15.94
N LYS A 348 -4.22 -4.25 17.07
CA LYS A 348 -4.31 -5.30 18.10
C LYS A 348 -4.99 -6.57 17.60
N GLU A 349 -6.07 -6.45 16.81
CA GLU A 349 -6.76 -7.59 16.19
C GLU A 349 -5.83 -8.35 15.23
N LEU A 350 -5.14 -7.63 14.35
CA LEU A 350 -4.18 -8.21 13.41
C LEU A 350 -3.03 -8.91 14.15
N ALA A 351 -2.48 -8.26 15.18
CA ALA A 351 -1.42 -8.82 16.01
C ALA A 351 -1.84 -10.14 16.68
N ALA A 352 -3.05 -10.17 17.26
CA ALA A 352 -3.59 -11.38 17.87
C ALA A 352 -3.90 -12.47 16.84
N GLN A 353 -4.45 -12.08 15.67
CA GLN A 353 -4.80 -13.01 14.60
C GLN A 353 -3.59 -13.69 13.99
N THR A 354 -2.46 -13.01 13.89
CA THR A 354 -1.22 -13.52 13.28
C THR A 354 -0.13 -13.85 14.31
N ASN A 355 -0.42 -13.75 15.60
CA ASN A 355 0.49 -14.06 16.71
C ASN A 355 1.87 -13.40 16.55
N VAL A 356 1.88 -12.07 16.33
CA VAL A 356 3.13 -11.33 16.10
C VAL A 356 4.02 -11.24 17.32
N ASP A 357 5.32 -11.22 17.11
CA ASP A 357 6.33 -10.98 18.15
C ASP A 357 6.54 -9.49 18.42
N GLY A 358 6.22 -8.63 17.45
CA GLY A 358 6.32 -7.18 17.57
C GLY A 358 5.68 -6.41 16.43
N GLY A 359 5.64 -5.08 16.54
CA GLY A 359 5.09 -4.16 15.54
C GLY A 359 6.11 -3.14 15.04
N ILE A 360 6.04 -2.78 13.78
CA ILE A 360 6.78 -1.64 13.20
C ILE A 360 5.78 -0.66 12.64
N LEU A 361 5.78 0.56 13.15
CA LEU A 361 5.03 1.69 12.60
C LEU A 361 5.97 2.57 11.79
N PHE A 362 5.83 2.52 10.47
CA PHE A 362 6.61 3.37 9.57
C PHE A 362 6.01 4.77 9.51
N THR A 363 6.74 5.76 10.03
CA THR A 363 6.36 7.17 9.98
C THR A 363 6.98 7.84 8.76
N HIS A 364 6.21 7.82 7.66
CA HIS A 364 6.64 8.42 6.41
C HIS A 364 6.74 9.94 6.52
N TRP A 365 7.86 10.52 6.03
CA TRP A 365 8.11 11.96 6.01
C TRP A 365 6.95 12.73 5.36
N GLY A 366 6.44 13.73 6.06
CA GLY A 366 5.33 14.55 5.60
C GLY A 366 3.94 13.94 5.74
N CYS A 367 3.80 12.69 6.21
CA CYS A 367 2.50 12.08 6.50
C CYS A 367 1.97 12.52 7.86
N LYS A 368 1.14 13.55 7.90
CA LYS A 368 0.61 14.14 9.15
C LYS A 368 -0.20 13.13 9.96
N GLY A 369 -1.06 12.35 9.30
CA GLY A 369 -1.93 11.37 9.96
C GLY A 369 -1.15 10.26 10.67
N THR A 370 -0.04 9.78 10.10
CA THR A 370 0.77 8.73 10.72
C THR A 370 1.72 9.28 11.78
N ILE A 371 2.41 10.38 11.50
CA ILE A 371 3.35 11.00 12.45
C ILE A 371 2.61 11.46 13.72
N GLY A 372 1.48 12.17 13.55
CA GLY A 372 0.69 12.69 14.68
C GLY A 372 0.10 11.62 15.59
N ALA A 373 -0.16 10.41 15.06
CA ALA A 373 -0.73 9.29 15.80
C ALA A 373 0.31 8.32 16.40
N SER A 374 1.59 8.45 16.01
CA SER A 374 2.61 7.42 16.23
C SER A 374 2.82 7.03 17.69
N SER A 375 2.92 8.00 18.60
CA SER A 375 3.12 7.75 20.04
C SER A 375 1.92 7.08 20.68
N LEU A 376 0.70 7.44 20.28
CA LEU A 376 -0.53 6.83 20.80
C LEU A 376 -0.64 5.36 20.35
N ILE A 377 -0.33 5.08 19.07
CA ILE A 377 -0.34 3.72 18.53
C ILE A 377 0.70 2.87 19.27
N LYS A 378 1.96 3.35 19.34
CA LYS A 378 3.05 2.64 20.02
C LYS A 378 2.67 2.34 21.48
N GLY A 379 2.32 3.34 22.28
CA GLY A 379 1.98 3.16 23.70
C GLY A 379 0.86 2.15 23.89
N SER A 380 -0.23 2.26 23.12
CA SER A 380 -1.36 1.34 23.23
C SER A 380 -1.04 -0.11 22.82
N LEU A 381 -0.12 -0.33 21.89
CA LEU A 381 0.33 -1.67 21.50
C LEU A 381 1.27 -2.25 22.56
N GLU A 382 2.18 -1.45 23.11
CA GLU A 382 3.09 -1.87 24.19
C GLU A 382 2.31 -2.23 25.47
N GLU A 383 1.28 -1.45 25.84
CA GLU A 383 0.35 -1.78 26.92
C GLU A 383 -0.37 -3.13 26.69
N ALA A 384 -0.59 -3.49 25.43
CA ALA A 384 -1.17 -4.79 25.06
C ALA A 384 -0.12 -5.93 24.96
N GLY A 385 1.13 -5.67 25.38
CA GLY A 385 2.23 -6.66 25.33
C GLY A 385 2.84 -6.89 23.94
N ILE A 386 2.63 -5.95 23.01
CA ILE A 386 3.18 -5.98 21.65
C ILE A 386 4.28 -4.92 21.57
N PRO A 387 5.57 -5.29 21.74
CA PRO A 387 6.68 -4.36 21.56
C PRO A 387 6.55 -3.66 20.21
N THR A 388 6.68 -2.35 20.16
CA THR A 388 6.43 -1.60 18.93
C THR A 388 7.53 -0.57 18.68
N MET A 389 8.12 -0.64 17.48
CA MET A 389 9.11 0.32 17.01
C MET A 389 8.46 1.37 16.11
N ILE A 390 8.72 2.64 16.36
CA ILE A 390 8.49 3.73 15.39
C ILE A 390 9.73 3.81 14.50
N LEU A 391 9.56 3.59 13.21
CA LEU A 391 10.60 3.68 12.20
C LEU A 391 10.37 4.91 11.35
N ASP A 392 11.19 5.95 11.57
CA ASP A 392 11.13 7.18 10.78
C ASP A 392 11.88 7.02 9.46
N GLY A 393 11.30 7.55 8.39
CA GLY A 393 11.95 7.52 7.08
C GLY A 393 11.08 8.11 5.97
N ASP A 394 11.56 7.99 4.76
CA ASP A 394 10.84 8.45 3.57
C ASP A 394 10.79 7.33 2.52
N GLY A 395 9.60 6.91 2.17
CA GLY A 395 9.40 5.83 1.20
C GLY A 395 9.63 6.24 -0.26
N CYS A 396 9.83 7.54 -0.54
CA CYS A 396 9.97 8.07 -1.90
C CYS A 396 11.21 8.94 -2.09
N ASN A 397 11.66 9.64 -1.06
CA ASN A 397 12.87 10.45 -1.08
C ASN A 397 13.95 9.88 -0.14
N PRO A 398 14.92 9.10 -0.63
CA PRO A 398 15.96 8.52 0.22
C PRO A 398 16.81 9.57 0.96
N ALA A 399 16.89 10.81 0.46
CA ALA A 399 17.65 11.88 1.12
C ALA A 399 17.09 12.28 2.50
N ASN A 400 15.83 11.99 2.78
CA ASN A 400 15.19 12.25 4.09
C ASN A 400 15.40 11.11 5.10
N SER A 401 16.25 10.13 4.80
CA SER A 401 16.48 8.96 5.64
C SER A 401 17.97 8.75 5.89
N SER A 402 18.32 8.30 7.09
CA SER A 402 19.69 7.92 7.45
C SER A 402 19.80 6.40 7.56
N ASP A 403 20.42 5.77 6.56
CA ASP A 403 20.55 4.31 6.50
C ASP A 403 21.28 3.74 7.73
N GLY A 404 22.32 4.43 8.23
CA GLY A 404 23.05 4.00 9.42
C GLY A 404 22.19 3.99 10.69
N GLN A 405 21.38 5.02 10.89
CA GLN A 405 20.47 5.08 12.03
C GLN A 405 19.37 4.02 11.93
N ILE A 406 18.80 3.84 10.75
CA ILE A 406 17.78 2.82 10.49
C ILE A 406 18.34 1.42 10.75
N SER A 407 19.55 1.13 10.22
CA SER A 407 20.22 -0.16 10.42
C SER A 407 20.43 -0.47 11.91
N THR A 408 21.04 0.45 12.65
CA THR A 408 21.32 0.26 14.08
C THR A 408 20.03 0.03 14.89
N ARG A 409 19.01 0.84 14.66
CA ARG A 409 17.74 0.74 15.38
C ARG A 409 16.97 -0.55 15.06
N LEU A 410 16.93 -0.94 13.78
CA LEU A 410 16.26 -2.18 13.36
C LEU A 410 16.97 -3.41 13.90
N GLN A 411 18.30 -3.46 13.84
CA GLN A 411 19.07 -4.59 14.38
C GLN A 411 18.83 -4.77 15.89
N ALA A 412 18.96 -3.68 16.66
CA ALA A 412 18.70 -3.74 18.11
C ALA A 412 17.25 -4.17 18.41
N TYR A 413 16.28 -3.70 17.63
CA TYR A 413 14.89 -4.10 17.80
C TYR A 413 14.66 -5.58 17.49
N MET A 414 15.24 -6.11 16.42
CA MET A 414 15.13 -7.53 16.08
C MET A 414 15.81 -8.44 17.12
N GLU A 415 16.97 -8.02 17.66
CA GLU A 415 17.65 -8.74 18.74
C GLU A 415 16.78 -8.79 20.01
N MET A 416 16.20 -7.66 20.40
CA MET A 416 15.26 -7.60 21.53
C MET A 416 14.07 -8.56 21.33
N LEU A 417 13.46 -8.58 20.15
CA LEU A 417 12.34 -9.48 19.87
C LEU A 417 12.74 -10.95 19.94
N LYS A 418 13.94 -11.32 19.47
CA LYS A 418 14.47 -12.70 19.59
C LYS A 418 14.61 -13.12 21.04
N VAL A 419 15.16 -12.24 21.90
CA VAL A 419 15.29 -12.50 23.35
C VAL A 419 13.90 -12.69 23.96
N ASN A 420 12.97 -11.76 23.73
CA ASN A 420 11.62 -11.86 24.27
C ASN A 420 10.88 -13.14 23.83
N LYS A 421 11.07 -13.56 22.57
CA LYS A 421 10.49 -14.81 22.05
C LYS A 421 11.06 -16.03 22.75
N ALA A 422 12.38 -16.08 22.95
CA ALA A 422 13.05 -17.18 23.67
C ALA A 422 12.60 -17.27 25.13
N GLU A 423 12.48 -16.15 25.83
CA GLU A 423 11.97 -16.09 27.21
C GLU A 423 10.53 -16.58 27.33
N LYS A 424 9.64 -16.14 26.42
CA LYS A 424 8.25 -16.63 26.37
C LYS A 424 8.19 -18.14 26.13
N TYR A 425 9.05 -18.66 25.24
CA TYR A 425 9.12 -20.09 24.97
C TYR A 425 9.58 -20.87 26.22
N ALA A 426 10.63 -20.42 26.90
CA ALA A 426 11.13 -21.02 28.11
C ALA A 426 10.09 -21.01 29.25
N ALA A 427 9.37 -19.90 29.43
CA ALA A 427 8.31 -19.77 30.44
C ALA A 427 7.13 -20.73 30.21
N ASN A 428 6.79 -20.99 28.95
CA ASN A 428 5.68 -21.87 28.56
C ASN A 428 6.06 -23.37 28.65
N HIS A 429 7.34 -23.74 28.49
CA HIS A 429 7.80 -25.12 28.47
C HIS A 429 8.57 -25.50 29.73
N GLY A 430 9.07 -24.55 30.53
CA GLY A 430 9.78 -24.80 31.80
C GLY A 430 8.88 -25.16 32.98
N LYS A 431 7.55 -25.03 32.85
CA LYS A 431 6.60 -25.44 33.90
C LYS A 431 6.22 -26.93 33.91
N GLY A 432 6.81 -27.72 33.00
CA GLY A 432 6.52 -29.15 32.86
C GLY A 432 7.53 -30.09 33.51
N ALA A 433 8.62 -29.58 34.10
CA ALA A 433 9.68 -30.41 34.68
C ALA A 433 9.88 -30.11 36.18
N GLY A 434 8.85 -30.29 37.00
CA GLY A 434 9.00 -30.04 38.42
C GLY A 434 7.81 -30.52 39.24
N SER A 435 7.67 -31.81 39.47
CA SER A 435 7.15 -32.43 40.70
C SER A 435 6.89 -33.93 40.50
N ASP A 436 7.97 -34.72 40.52
CA ASP A 436 7.87 -36.13 40.91
C ASP A 436 9.13 -36.50 41.72
N ASP A 437 9.19 -35.89 42.91
CA ASP A 437 10.03 -36.38 43.98
C ASP A 437 9.12 -36.72 45.18
N THR A 438 8.41 -37.80 45.03
CA THR A 438 7.85 -38.52 46.19
C THR A 438 8.96 -39.31 46.77
N LEU A 439 9.70 -38.75 47.73
CA LEU A 439 10.54 -39.46 48.64
C LEU A 439 9.69 -40.35 49.53
N CYS A 440 9.77 -41.64 49.29
CA CYS A 440 9.46 -42.67 50.30
C CYS A 440 10.55 -42.65 51.38
N LEU A 441 10.16 -42.38 52.60
CA LEU A 441 10.70 -42.97 53.86
C LEU A 441 9.55 -43.12 54.84
#